data_91e8a9d7e86bfc6005a172940af556f7
#
_entry.id   91e8a9d7e86bfc6005a172940af556f7
#
_cell.length_a   1.000
_cell.length_b   1.000
_cell.length_c   1.000
_cell.angle_alpha   90.00
_cell.angle_beta   90.00
_cell.angle_gamma   90.00
#
_symmetry.space_group_name_H-M   'P 1'
#
loop_
_entity.id
_entity.type
_entity.pdbx_description
1 polymer ?
#
loop_
_entity_poly.entity_id
_entity_poly.type
_entity_poly.pdbx_seq_one_letter_code
_entity_poly.pdbx_strand_id
1 'polypeptide(L)' 'MAIIRAEIGKRDQETKDAIIAELTDVLVKYGSPRENTHVLLYEVSYDNWAKGGLTYNERKKQAQESS' A
#
# COMPACT_ATOMS: atom_id res chain seq x y z
N MET A 1 -14.57 -12.21 10.96
CA MET A 1 -13.59 -12.08 9.87
C MET A 1 -13.38 -10.62 9.55
N ALA A 2 -12.14 -10.21 9.38
CA ALA A 2 -11.82 -8.85 8.99
C ALA A 2 -10.81 -8.89 7.84
N ILE A 3 -11.00 -8.00 6.87
CA ILE A 3 -10.14 -7.91 5.69
C ILE A 3 -9.74 -6.46 5.50
N ILE A 4 -8.43 -6.22 5.40
CA ILE A 4 -7.89 -4.92 5.00
C ILE A 4 -7.27 -5.08 3.62
N ARG A 5 -7.60 -4.17 2.72
CA ARG A 5 -6.96 -4.08 1.41
C ARG A 5 -6.26 -2.74 1.31
N ALA A 6 -5.00 -2.76 0.96
CA ALA A 6 -4.23 -1.53 0.81
C ALA A 6 -3.51 -1.53 -0.53
N GLU A 7 -3.60 -0.41 -1.21
CA GLU A 7 -2.89 -0.18 -2.46
C GLU A 7 -1.69 0.69 -2.15
N ILE A 8 -0.51 0.21 -2.44
CA ILE A 8 0.74 0.88 -2.09
C ILE A 8 1.70 0.88 -3.27
N GLY A 9 2.69 1.77 -3.21
CA GLY A 9 3.81 1.72 -4.14
C GLY A 9 4.72 0.54 -3.79
N LYS A 10 5.64 0.26 -4.67
CA LYS A 10 6.55 -0.87 -4.50
C LYS A 10 7.36 -0.77 -3.20
N ARG A 11 7.43 -1.87 -2.49
CA ARG A 11 8.24 -2.04 -1.28
C ARG A 11 8.96 -3.38 -1.34
N ASP A 12 10.05 -3.52 -0.60
CA ASP A 12 10.69 -4.83 -0.48
C ASP A 12 9.83 -5.76 0.38
N GLN A 13 10.13 -7.05 0.30
CA GLN A 13 9.30 -8.04 0.99
C GLN A 13 9.37 -7.88 2.51
N GLU A 14 10.53 -7.53 3.03
CA GLU A 14 10.69 -7.34 4.48
C GLU A 14 9.78 -6.22 4.99
N THR A 15 9.72 -5.09 4.26
CA THR A 15 8.84 -3.98 4.61
C THR A 15 7.37 -4.39 4.51
N LYS A 16 7.02 -5.13 3.45
CA LYS A 16 5.64 -5.60 3.28
C LYS A 16 5.24 -6.55 4.41
N ASP A 17 6.13 -7.43 4.81
CA ASP A 17 5.85 -8.34 5.94
C ASP A 17 5.60 -7.55 7.22
N ALA A 18 6.37 -6.49 7.46
CA ALA A 18 6.17 -5.64 8.63
C ALA A 18 4.83 -4.90 8.58
N ILE A 19 4.47 -4.36 7.42
CA ILE A 19 3.18 -3.68 7.25
C ILE A 19 2.03 -4.65 7.53
N ILE A 20 2.10 -5.84 6.96
CA ILE A 20 1.07 -6.87 7.15
C ILE A 20 0.94 -7.24 8.63
N ALA A 21 2.06 -7.44 9.30
CA ALA A 21 2.06 -7.82 10.72
C ALA A 21 1.44 -6.71 11.58
N GLU A 22 1.83 -5.46 11.35
CA GLU A 22 1.33 -4.35 12.14
C GLU A 22 -0.14 -4.06 11.90
N LEU A 23 -0.60 -4.15 10.64
CA LEU A 23 -2.02 -3.97 10.34
C LEU A 23 -2.85 -5.09 10.95
N THR A 24 -2.34 -6.32 10.94
CA THR A 24 -3.00 -7.44 11.60
C THR A 24 -3.11 -7.17 13.10
N ASP A 25 -2.04 -6.68 13.72
CA ASP A 25 -2.03 -6.38 15.15
C ASP A 25 -3.09 -5.35 15.53
N VAL A 26 -3.30 -4.33 14.69
CA VAL A 26 -4.33 -3.32 14.93
C VAL A 26 -5.70 -3.97 15.01
N LEU A 27 -6.04 -4.83 14.05
CA LEU A 27 -7.35 -5.48 14.04
C LEU A 27 -7.51 -6.46 15.19
N VAL A 28 -6.46 -7.18 15.54
CA VAL A 28 -6.48 -8.10 16.68
C VAL A 28 -6.71 -7.35 17.98
N LYS A 29 -6.07 -6.19 18.13
CA LYS A 29 -6.25 -5.34 19.29
C LYS A 29 -7.71 -4.95 19.51
N TYR A 30 -8.45 -4.77 18.43
CA TYR A 30 -9.84 -4.34 18.50
C TYR A 30 -10.84 -5.49 18.32
N GLY A 31 -10.40 -6.72 18.52
CA GLY A 31 -11.31 -7.84 18.66
C GLY A 31 -11.35 -8.85 17.52
N SER A 32 -10.59 -8.64 16.46
CA SER A 32 -10.58 -9.61 15.37
C SER A 32 -9.71 -10.81 15.74
N PRO A 33 -10.20 -12.06 15.55
CA PRO A 33 -9.35 -13.23 15.74
C PRO A 33 -8.20 -13.22 14.74
N ARG A 34 -6.99 -13.44 15.23
CA ARG A 34 -5.79 -13.37 14.37
C ARG A 34 -5.89 -14.29 13.16
N GLU A 35 -6.37 -15.52 13.37
CA GLU A 35 -6.46 -16.51 12.30
C GLU A 35 -7.48 -16.15 11.22
N ASN A 36 -8.42 -15.26 11.53
CA ASN A 36 -9.45 -14.82 10.62
C ASN A 36 -9.26 -13.35 10.20
N THR A 37 -8.08 -12.81 10.41
CA THR A 37 -7.73 -11.46 10.02
C THR A 37 -6.90 -11.51 8.75
N HIS A 38 -7.37 -10.87 7.70
CA HIS A 38 -6.71 -10.88 6.39
C HIS A 38 -6.20 -9.49 6.06
N VAL A 39 -4.98 -9.43 5.53
CA VAL A 39 -4.39 -8.19 5.01
C VAL A 39 -3.88 -8.48 3.62
N LEU A 40 -4.36 -7.70 2.65
CA LEU A 40 -3.94 -7.83 1.27
C LEU A 40 -3.26 -6.54 0.84
N LEU A 41 -2.05 -6.65 0.32
CA LEU A 41 -1.32 -5.51 -0.22
C LEU A 41 -1.28 -5.63 -1.74
N TYR A 42 -1.67 -4.57 -2.41
CA TYR A 42 -1.60 -4.47 -3.86
C TYR A 42 -0.54 -3.45 -4.22
N GLU A 43 0.54 -3.90 -4.85
CA GLU A 43 1.55 -2.98 -5.34
C GLU A 43 1.11 -2.42 -6.68
N VAL A 44 1.09 -1.10 -6.78
CA VAL A 44 0.71 -0.42 -8.01
C VAL A 44 1.93 0.34 -8.51
N SER A 45 2.32 0.06 -9.74
CA SER A 45 3.40 0.78 -10.39
C SER A 45 3.03 2.25 -10.54
N TYR A 46 3.99 3.14 -10.38
CA TYR A 46 3.77 4.57 -10.58
C TYR A 46 3.48 4.94 -12.04
N ASP A 47 3.72 4.01 -12.97
CA ASP A 47 3.27 4.15 -14.35
C ASP A 47 1.76 3.93 -14.49
N ASN A 48 1.16 3.25 -13.52
CA ASN A 48 -0.26 2.90 -13.53
C ASN A 48 -1.06 3.64 -12.47
N TRP A 49 -0.44 4.57 -11.76
CA TRP A 49 -1.06 5.31 -10.67
C TRP A 49 -1.13 6.78 -11.06
N ALA A 50 -2.31 7.24 -11.36
CA ALA A 50 -2.54 8.59 -11.85
C ALA A 50 -3.39 9.40 -10.89
N LYS A 51 -3.16 10.68 -10.88
CA LYS A 51 -3.97 11.64 -10.15
C LYS A 51 -4.17 12.84 -11.07
N GLY A 52 -5.43 13.20 -11.29
CA GLY A 52 -5.74 14.32 -12.19
C GLY A 52 -5.32 14.08 -13.64
N GLY A 53 -5.30 12.82 -14.05
CA GLY A 53 -4.96 12.45 -15.42
C GLY A 53 -3.48 12.28 -15.70
N LEU A 54 -2.62 12.48 -14.69
CA LEU A 54 -1.18 12.29 -14.84
C LEU A 54 -0.69 11.23 -13.86
N THR A 55 0.12 10.30 -14.34
CA THR A 55 0.74 9.29 -13.47
C THR A 55 1.73 9.94 -12.53
N TYR A 56 2.07 9.24 -11.44
CA TYR A 56 3.09 9.73 -10.52
C TYR A 56 4.45 9.91 -11.22
N ASN A 57 4.79 8.98 -12.11
CA ASN A 57 6.05 9.10 -12.85
C ASN A 57 6.05 10.31 -13.77
N GLU A 58 4.92 10.61 -14.42
CA GLU A 58 4.80 11.80 -15.26
C GLU A 58 4.89 13.08 -14.43
N ARG A 59 4.25 13.12 -13.27
CA ARG A 59 4.33 14.27 -12.36
C ARG A 59 5.74 14.50 -11.86
N LYS A 60 6.46 13.43 -11.54
CA LYS A 60 7.84 13.49 -11.10
C LYS A 60 8.73 14.05 -12.23
N LYS A 61 8.50 13.60 -13.45
CA LYS A 61 9.23 14.07 -14.61
C LYS A 61 9.00 15.58 -14.85
N GLN A 62 7.74 16.03 -14.75
CA GLN A 62 7.40 17.45 -14.90
C GLN A 62 8.06 18.29 -13.81
N ALA A 63 8.08 17.81 -12.57
CA ALA A 63 8.72 18.53 -11.48
C ALA A 63 10.23 18.68 -11.72
N GLN A 64 10.88 17.65 -12.27
CA GLN A 64 12.30 17.71 -12.59
C GLN A 64 12.57 18.67 -13.75
N GLU A 65 11.68 18.71 -14.74
CA GLU A 65 11.83 19.60 -15.89
C GLU A 65 11.56 21.07 -15.52
N SER A 66 10.78 21.30 -14.48
CA SER A 66 10.42 22.66 -14.05
C SER A 66 11.48 23.33 -13.19
N SER A 67 12.50 22.61 -12.76
CA SER A 67 13.52 23.12 -11.83
C SER A 67 14.80 23.59 -12.52
#